data_10c99fbe4e28896ef22b80bca19dc584
#
_entry.id   10c99fbe4e28896ef22b80bca19dc584
#
_cell.length_a   1.000
_cell.length_b   1.000
_cell.length_c   1.000
_cell.angle_alpha   90.00
_cell.angle_beta   90.00
_cell.angle_gamma   90.00
#
_symmetry.space_group_name_H-M   'P 1'
#
loop_
_entity.id
_entity.type
_entity.pdbx_description
1 polymer ?
#
loop_
_entity_poly.entity_id
_entity_poly.type
_entity_poly.pdbx_seq_one_letter_code
_entity_poly.pdbx_strand_id
1 'polypeptide(L)'
;MNNFVTFEGNLTKDPEFKTIKEDRELAVFRMAINERVSKDYEETLYIDVNAWGYQAAYCKNVEFAKGDRVSVRGRIQDRSWTDTEGNKRFSMVVVPSNISKIVRPPRTEKFDTAKTAKAGMSETAEVTEVF
;
A
#
# COMPACT_ATOMS: atom_id res chain seq x y z
N MET A 1 1.91 13.94 -22.08
CA MET A 1 2.08 12.52 -21.72
C MET A 1 1.78 12.33 -20.26
N ASN A 2 1.13 11.23 -19.97
CA ASN A 2 0.71 10.94 -18.61
C ASN A 2 1.39 9.68 -18.10
N ASN A 3 2.00 9.80 -16.93
CA ASN A 3 2.53 8.64 -16.22
C ASN A 3 1.93 8.69 -14.83
N PHE A 4 0.85 7.95 -14.65
CA PHE A 4 0.06 8.07 -13.44
C PHE A 4 -0.47 6.70 -13.04
N VAL A 5 -0.25 6.33 -11.80
CA VAL A 5 -0.74 5.05 -11.28
C VAL A 5 -1.36 5.27 -9.91
N THR A 6 -2.28 4.40 -9.57
CA THR A 6 -2.89 4.35 -8.26
C THR A 6 -2.95 2.88 -7.84
N PHE A 7 -2.44 2.60 -6.66
CA PHE A 7 -2.45 1.24 -6.12
C PHE A 7 -2.98 1.26 -4.70
N GLU A 8 -3.68 0.23 -4.35
CA GLU A 8 -4.12 0.02 -2.98
C GLU A 8 -3.78 -1.41 -2.60
N GLY A 9 -3.10 -1.58 -1.49
CA GLY A 9 -2.67 -2.90 -1.05
C GLY A 9 -2.10 -2.85 0.35
N ASN A 10 -1.43 -3.92 0.73
CA ASN A 10 -0.89 -4.06 2.08
C ASN A 10 0.63 -4.08 2.05
N LEU A 11 1.25 -3.50 3.06
CA LEU A 11 2.69 -3.58 3.20
C LEU A 11 3.10 -5.00 3.51
N THR A 12 4.14 -5.48 2.82
CA THR A 12 4.62 -6.84 3.03
C THR A 12 5.59 -6.94 4.20
N LYS A 13 6.18 -5.81 4.59
CA LYS A 13 7.06 -5.73 5.75
C LYS A 13 7.13 -4.28 6.18
N ASP A 14 7.79 -4.03 7.30
CA ASP A 14 7.96 -2.68 7.80
C ASP A 14 8.74 -1.85 6.79
N PRO A 15 8.43 -0.56 6.64
CA PRO A 15 9.19 0.30 5.73
C PRO A 15 10.60 0.52 6.24
N GLU A 16 11.52 0.74 5.31
CA GLU A 16 12.86 1.16 5.64
C GLU A 16 12.99 2.66 5.40
N PHE A 17 13.63 3.34 6.33
CA PHE A 17 13.84 4.79 6.21
C PHE A 17 15.32 5.07 6.05
N LYS A 18 15.64 5.91 5.07
CA LYS A 18 17.02 6.26 4.77
C LYS A 18 17.15 7.75 4.61
N THR A 19 18.29 8.28 4.99
CA THR A 19 18.61 9.67 4.71
C THR A 19 19.65 9.67 3.59
N ILE A 20 19.27 10.28 2.48
CA ILE A 20 20.14 10.38 1.31
C ILE A 20 20.82 11.74 1.38
N LYS A 21 21.71 12.02 0.44
CA LYS A 21 22.45 13.28 0.43
C LYS A 21 21.54 14.47 0.64
N GLU A 22 22.05 15.50 1.33
CA GLU A 22 21.37 16.77 1.55
C GLU A 22 20.09 16.61 2.38
N ASP A 23 20.13 15.68 3.30
CA ASP A 23 19.01 15.47 4.24
C ASP A 23 17.70 15.10 3.57
N ARG A 24 17.78 14.49 2.41
CA ARG A 24 16.56 14.01 1.74
C ARG A 24 16.19 12.68 2.35
N GLU A 25 14.97 12.62 2.84
CA GLU A 25 14.46 11.39 3.44
C GLU A 25 13.79 10.52 2.41
N LEU A 26 14.00 9.22 2.55
CA LEU A 26 13.41 8.23 1.66
C LEU A 26 12.83 7.11 2.49
N ALA A 27 11.59 6.77 2.23
CA ALA A 27 10.96 5.58 2.79
C ALA A 27 10.79 4.57 1.68
N VAL A 28 11.25 3.36 1.90
CA VAL A 28 11.15 2.29 0.91
C VAL A 28 10.28 1.20 1.48
N PHE A 29 9.26 0.80 0.73
CA PHE A 29 8.43 -0.32 1.16
C PHE A 29 7.88 -1.05 -0.04
N ARG A 30 7.37 -2.25 0.21
CA ARG A 30 6.83 -3.10 -0.84
C ARG A 30 5.39 -3.42 -0.51
N MET A 31 4.53 -3.28 -1.50
CA MET A 31 3.10 -3.52 -1.36
C MET A 31 2.72 -4.80 -2.05
N ALA A 32 1.80 -5.52 -1.46
CA ALA A 32 1.14 -6.65 -2.08
C ALA A 32 -0.27 -6.22 -2.45
N ILE A 33 -0.60 -6.35 -3.73
CA ILE A 33 -1.91 -5.97 -4.25
C ILE A 33 -2.58 -7.24 -4.73
N ASN A 34 -3.67 -7.61 -4.08
CA ASN A 34 -4.40 -8.80 -4.45
C ASN A 34 -5.45 -8.44 -5.47
N GLU A 35 -5.46 -9.17 -6.57
CA GLU A 35 -6.39 -8.91 -7.64
C GLU A 35 -7.12 -10.20 -7.96
N ARG A 36 -8.44 -10.13 -7.96
CA ARG A 36 -9.24 -11.29 -8.32
C ARG A 36 -9.41 -11.28 -9.84
N VAL A 37 -8.82 -12.28 -10.48
CA VAL A 37 -8.87 -12.38 -11.93
C VAL A 37 -10.13 -13.12 -12.37
N SER A 38 -10.53 -14.13 -11.60
CA SER A 38 -11.74 -14.88 -11.89
C SER A 38 -12.32 -15.38 -10.58
N LYS A 39 -13.45 -16.07 -10.66
CA LYS A 39 -14.12 -16.55 -9.48
C LYS A 39 -13.21 -17.41 -8.61
N ASP A 40 -12.35 -18.20 -9.24
CA ASP A 40 -11.51 -19.13 -8.53
C ASP A 40 -10.03 -18.81 -8.59
N TYR A 41 -9.67 -17.64 -9.10
CA TYR A 41 -8.27 -17.33 -9.31
C TYR A 41 -7.95 -15.91 -8.86
N GLU A 42 -6.95 -15.80 -8.02
CA GLU A 42 -6.45 -14.54 -7.49
C GLU A 42 -4.99 -14.42 -7.80
N GLU A 43 -4.58 -13.22 -8.19
CA GLU A 43 -3.15 -12.91 -8.40
C GLU A 43 -2.72 -11.88 -7.40
N THR A 44 -1.45 -11.94 -7.02
CA THR A 44 -0.86 -10.93 -6.18
C THR A 44 0.24 -10.22 -6.94
N LEU A 45 0.11 -8.91 -7.04
CA LEU A 45 1.13 -8.06 -7.62
C LEU A 45 1.95 -7.44 -6.51
N TYR A 46 3.27 -7.55 -6.62
CA TYR A 46 4.17 -6.90 -5.68
C TYR A 46 4.80 -5.70 -6.36
N ILE A 47 4.79 -4.56 -5.69
CA ILE A 47 5.35 -3.34 -6.26
C ILE A 47 6.14 -2.60 -5.19
N ASP A 48 7.30 -2.10 -5.59
CA ASP A 48 8.16 -1.33 -4.69
C ASP A 48 7.79 0.14 -4.76
N VAL A 49 7.84 0.81 -3.62
CA VAL A 49 7.49 2.22 -3.51
C VAL A 49 8.66 2.96 -2.87
N ASN A 50 9.09 4.03 -3.52
CA ASN A 50 10.12 4.93 -3.00
C ASN A 50 9.46 6.26 -2.70
N ALA A 51 9.24 6.54 -1.43
CA ALA A 51 8.56 7.75 -0.98
C ALA A 51 9.58 8.76 -0.50
N TRP A 52 9.57 9.94 -1.12
CA TRP A 52 10.57 10.97 -0.84
C TRP A 52 9.96 12.11 -0.04
N GLY A 53 10.77 12.74 0.78
CA GLY A 53 10.43 13.99 1.45
C GLY A 53 9.17 13.90 2.30
N TYR A 54 8.17 14.69 1.94
CA TYR A 54 6.91 14.73 2.70
C TYR A 54 6.24 13.37 2.76
N GLN A 55 6.36 12.59 1.70
CA GLN A 55 5.74 11.26 1.70
C GLN A 55 6.46 10.34 2.67
N ALA A 56 7.78 10.44 2.74
CA ALA A 56 8.55 9.66 3.72
C ALA A 56 8.18 10.08 5.14
N ALA A 57 8.06 11.38 5.38
CA ALA A 57 7.68 11.89 6.69
C ALA A 57 6.30 11.39 7.10
N TYR A 58 5.36 11.38 6.16
CA TYR A 58 4.03 10.87 6.43
C TYR A 58 4.09 9.40 6.86
N CYS A 59 4.87 8.58 6.15
CA CYS A 59 5.00 7.17 6.48
C CYS A 59 5.54 6.98 7.90
N LYS A 60 6.48 7.83 8.29
CA LYS A 60 7.05 7.75 9.62
C LYS A 60 6.05 8.21 10.68
N ASN A 61 5.35 9.29 10.40
CA ASN A 61 4.41 9.87 11.37
C ASN A 61 3.22 8.97 11.67
N VAL A 62 2.73 8.25 10.66
CA VAL A 62 1.60 7.35 10.88
C VAL A 62 2.06 5.94 11.23
N GLU A 63 3.39 5.77 11.36
CA GLU A 63 3.96 4.50 11.83
C GLU A 63 3.53 3.31 10.96
N PHE A 64 3.78 3.43 9.67
CA PHE A 64 3.52 2.33 8.75
C PHE A 64 4.23 1.06 9.25
N ALA A 65 3.53 -0.06 9.16
CA ALA A 65 4.06 -1.33 9.59
C ALA A 65 3.57 -2.44 8.67
N LYS A 66 4.23 -3.57 8.75
CA LYS A 66 3.83 -4.75 8.00
C LYS A 66 2.35 -5.01 8.18
N GLY A 67 1.66 -5.26 7.08
CA GLY A 67 0.23 -5.57 7.11
C GLY A 67 -0.68 -4.37 6.98
N ASP A 68 -0.16 -3.17 7.15
CA ASP A 68 -0.99 -1.97 6.99
C ASP A 68 -1.48 -1.84 5.56
N ARG A 69 -2.72 -1.39 5.44
CA ARG A 69 -3.29 -1.15 4.12
C ARG A 69 -3.08 0.29 3.74
N VAL A 70 -2.58 0.50 2.53
CA VAL A 70 -2.23 1.84 2.07
C VAL A 70 -2.73 2.05 0.65
N SER A 71 -2.99 3.31 0.33
CA SER A 71 -3.31 3.75 -1.01
C SER A 71 -2.19 4.68 -1.46
N VAL A 72 -1.66 4.42 -2.66
CA VAL A 72 -0.53 5.16 -3.19
C VAL A 72 -0.88 5.67 -4.57
N ARG A 73 -0.66 6.96 -4.80
CA ARG A 73 -0.83 7.59 -6.11
C ARG A 73 0.47 8.23 -6.51
N GLY A 74 0.87 8.05 -7.76
CA GLY A 74 2.08 8.65 -8.22
C GLY A 74 2.41 8.22 -9.63
N ARG A 75 3.70 8.10 -9.89
CA ARG A 75 4.17 7.70 -11.20
C ARG A 75 5.10 6.52 -11.09
N ILE A 76 5.25 5.81 -12.18
CA ILE A 76 6.19 4.70 -12.26
C ILE A 76 7.52 5.25 -12.80
N GLN A 77 8.61 4.79 -12.21
CA GLN A 77 9.94 5.17 -12.62
C GLN A 77 10.77 3.93 -12.84
N ASP A 78 11.51 3.92 -13.94
CA ASP A 78 12.45 2.84 -14.21
C ASP A 78 13.65 2.98 -13.30
N ARG A 79 14.17 1.86 -12.89
CA ARG A 79 15.36 1.78 -12.10
C ARG A 79 16.27 0.74 -12.70
N SER A 80 17.51 1.10 -12.99
CA SER A 80 18.45 0.15 -13.54
C SER A 80 19.74 0.16 -12.74
N TRP A 81 20.37 -0.98 -12.63
CA TRP A 81 21.65 -1.09 -11.94
C TRP A 81 22.39 -2.29 -12.50
N THR A 82 23.70 -2.35 -12.18
CA THR A 82 24.52 -3.48 -12.56
C THR A 82 24.76 -4.31 -11.30
N ASP A 83 24.46 -5.60 -11.38
CA ASP A 83 24.64 -6.46 -10.21
C ASP A 83 26.12 -6.85 -10.07
N THR A 84 26.41 -7.65 -9.03
CA THR A 84 27.79 -8.01 -8.72
C THR A 84 28.41 -8.90 -9.80
N GLU A 85 27.58 -9.50 -10.63
CA GLU A 85 28.08 -10.35 -11.70
C GLU A 85 28.19 -9.62 -13.03
N GLY A 86 27.98 -8.32 -13.03
CA GLY A 86 28.08 -7.50 -14.22
C GLY A 86 26.85 -7.51 -15.09
N ASN A 87 25.76 -8.11 -14.66
CA ASN A 87 24.53 -8.15 -15.42
C ASN A 87 23.71 -6.91 -15.18
N LYS A 88 23.10 -6.39 -16.23
CA LYS A 88 22.25 -5.23 -16.11
C LYS A 88 20.87 -5.66 -15.62
N ARG A 89 20.39 -4.99 -14.60
CA ARG A 89 19.09 -5.31 -14.00
C ARG A 89 18.16 -4.11 -14.11
N PHE A 90 16.89 -4.39 -14.24
CA PHE A 90 15.85 -3.37 -14.36
C PHE A 90 14.73 -3.68 -13.41
N SER A 91 14.14 -2.64 -12.88
CA SER A 91 12.89 -2.80 -12.14
C SER A 91 12.11 -1.50 -12.22
N MET A 92 10.85 -1.57 -11.85
CA MET A 92 10.01 -0.39 -11.79
C MET A 92 9.65 -0.11 -10.36
N VAL A 93 9.63 1.18 -10.01
CA VAL A 93 9.23 1.60 -8.68
C VAL A 93 8.16 2.67 -8.83
N VAL A 94 7.33 2.80 -7.83
CA VAL A 94 6.35 3.87 -7.77
C VAL A 94 6.93 4.99 -6.93
N VAL A 95 6.90 6.20 -7.49
CA VAL A 95 7.30 7.41 -6.75
C VAL A 95 6.01 8.15 -6.45
N PRO A 96 5.55 8.12 -5.20
CA PRO A 96 4.23 8.65 -4.89
C PRO A 96 4.21 10.16 -4.82
N SER A 97 3.09 10.72 -5.23
CA SER A 97 2.75 12.10 -4.94
C SER A 97 1.76 12.19 -3.79
N ASN A 98 1.16 11.07 -3.45
CA ASN A 98 0.19 11.02 -2.35
C ASN A 98 0.14 9.60 -1.79
N ILE A 99 0.18 9.50 -0.46
CA ILE A 99 0.07 8.22 0.24
C ILE A 99 -0.96 8.40 1.35
N SER A 100 -1.82 7.41 1.51
CA SER A 100 -2.80 7.43 2.58
C SER A 100 -2.85 6.07 3.25
N LYS A 101 -2.77 6.06 4.57
CA LYS A 101 -2.99 4.83 5.33
C LYS A 101 -4.49 4.64 5.48
N ILE A 102 -4.96 3.46 5.12
CA ILE A 102 -6.38 3.17 5.22
C ILE A 102 -6.62 2.58 6.59
N VAL A 103 -7.37 3.31 7.41
CA VAL A 103 -7.67 2.90 8.77
C VAL A 103 -9.09 2.39 8.80
N ARG A 104 -9.23 1.14 9.20
CA ARG A 104 -10.56 0.56 9.33
C ARG A 104 -11.03 0.71 10.75
N PRO A 105 -12.32 0.97 10.96
CA PRO A 105 -12.82 1.00 12.33
C PRO A 105 -12.64 -0.38 12.96
N PRO A 106 -12.46 -0.44 14.27
CA PRO A 106 -12.32 -1.72 14.93
C PRO A 106 -13.55 -2.56 14.67
N ARG A 107 -13.30 -3.86 14.43
CA ARG A 107 -14.39 -4.77 14.21
C ARG A 107 -15.08 -5.04 15.53
N THR A 108 -16.38 -4.75 15.61
CA THR A 108 -17.12 -5.11 16.81
C THR A 108 -17.50 -6.56 16.72
N GLU A 109 -17.42 -7.13 17.88
CA GLU A 109 -17.64 -8.53 17.96
C GLU A 109 -19.03 -8.92 17.79
N LYS A 110 -19.85 -8.38 17.63
CA LYS A 110 -21.08 -8.69 17.45
C LYS A 110 -21.62 -8.31 16.32
N PHE A 111 -21.24 -8.25 15.61
CA PHE A 111 -21.65 -7.81 14.48
C PHE A 111 -21.83 -8.74 13.57
N ASP A 112 -21.86 -9.35 14.07
CA ASP A 112 -21.71 -10.26 13.46
C ASP A 112 -22.34 -10.89 13.32
N THR A 113 -22.87 -10.31 13.51
CA THR A 113 -23.51 -10.69 13.31
C THR A 113 -24.05 -10.79 13.09
N ALA A 114 -24.22 -10.61 13.02
CA ALA A 114 -24.88 -10.60 12.67
C ALA A 114 -25.13 -10.55 12.57
N LYS A 115 -25.39 -10.36 12.59
CA LYS A 115 -25.94 -10.15 12.43
C LYS A 115 -26.20 -9.82 12.45
N THR A 116 -26.32 -9.67 12.50
CA THR A 116 -26.94 -9.35 12.40
C THR A 116 -27.17 -9.13 12.25
N ALA A 117 -27.33 -9.13 12.27
CA ALA A 117 -27.90 -8.98 12.00
C ALA A 117 -28.08 -8.85 11.84
N LYS A 118 -28.34 -8.83 11.75
CA LYS A 118 -28.84 -8.57 11.54
C LYS A 118 -28.91 -8.10 11.53
N ALA A 119 -28.95 -8.07 11.71
CA ALA A 119 -29.22 -7.59 11.54
C ALA A 119 -29.11 -7.03 11.40
N GLY A 120 -29.16 -6.76 11.47
CA GLY A 120 -29.34 -6.39 11.09
C GLY A 120 -28.94 -5.81 10.94
N MET A 121 -29.12 -5.77 10.70
CA MET A 121 -28.97 -5.32 10.42
C MET A 121 -28.50 -4.93 10.30
N SER A 122 -28.54 -4.86 10.22
CA SER A 122 -28.23 -4.48 9.88
C SER A 122 -27.67 -4.01 9.78
N GLU A 123 -27.71 -3.88 9.64
CA GLU A 123 -27.29 -3.45 9.37
C GLU A 123 -26.62 -2.99 9.12
N THR A 124 -26.81 -2.95 9.24
CA THR A 124 -26.24 -2.55 8.83
C THR A 124 -25.51 -2.33 8.57
N ALA A 125 -25.59 -2.22 8.59
CA ALA A 125 -25.00 -2.02 8.21
C ALA A 125 -24.31 -1.97 8.09
N GLU A 126 -24.40 -1.96 7.86
CA GLU A 126 -23.80 -1.84 7.56
C GLU A 126 -23.12 -1.54 7.26
N VAL A 127 -23.44 -1.40 7.37
CA VAL A 127 -22.85 -1.10 6.89
C VAL A 127 -22.07 -1.12 6.65
N THR A 128 -22.15 -1.11 6.34
CA THR A 128 -21.52 -1.09 5.88
C THR A 128 -20.72 -1.06 5.63
N GLU A 129 -20.80 -1.05 5.23
CA GLU A 129 -20.11 -0.89 4.85
C GLU A 129 -19.49 -0.26 4.68
N VAL A 130 -19.72 0.02 4.64
CA VAL A 130 -19.22 0.59 4.33
C VAL A 130 -18.54 0.79 4.21
N PHE A 131 -18.59 1.09 3.78
CA PHE A 131 -18.13 1.18 3.44
C PHE A 131 -17.99 1.13 3.11
#